data_7498ccef83e2c316d86b7009356dbf80
#
_entry.id   7498ccef83e2c316d86b7009356dbf80
#
_cell.length_a   1.000
_cell.length_b   1.000
_cell.length_c   1.000
_cell.angle_alpha   90.00
_cell.angle_beta   90.00
_cell.angle_gamma   90.00
#
_symmetry.space_group_name_H-M   'P 1'
#
loop_
_entity.id
_entity.type
_entity.pdbx_description
1 polymer ?
#
loop_
_entity_poly.entity_id
_entity_poly.type
_entity_poly.pdbx_seq_one_letter_code
_entity_poly.pdbx_strand_id
1 'polypeptide(L)'
;MSNQRPISCGLDFCAAPNLSNCLFTANANKYEFICAPLVHPLFKREFISGKAKNRAGPFTRPDIVLCSSDWNTLIIGKLSPHIKVDSKSPSLRKNSEEALKQELALASHLGLTGVTFKLTKGIKENANLSRIICDTVSSMCSLQIWIQVPMENPIKQASSYREEDCGGIVESPWEWWNSFRIVCDYNKKVYVALIVSHDLPDQEEIDRWLGEPVKCLIFPTTLFITNKKGYPVLSKAHQTLVKKFARLEVQFILTGKSRYQSITYYHNYLEYLWKNCASDGPIERYARGYEDYLQCPLQPLMDNLESQTYEVFEKDPVKYTQYQTAIYQAINMIAATPEDKNRKLVIMVVGAGRGPLVRASLNAAEKANQPVKVYAVEKNPNAVLTLQALEKDLWEGKVT
;
A
#
# COMPACT_ATOMS: atom_id res chain seq x y z
N MET A 1 7.58 -21.64 4.53
CA MET A 1 8.23 -20.41 4.99
C MET A 1 7.28 -19.27 4.65
N SER A 2 6.82 -18.47 5.61
CA SER A 2 5.87 -17.38 5.37
C SER A 2 6.55 -16.33 4.48
N ASN A 3 5.98 -16.07 3.30
CA ASN A 3 6.37 -15.03 2.36
C ASN A 3 5.97 -13.61 2.87
N GLN A 4 6.12 -13.37 4.17
CA GLN A 4 5.83 -12.08 4.75
C GLN A 4 6.95 -11.10 4.37
N ARG A 5 6.58 -9.96 3.77
CA ARG A 5 7.55 -8.91 3.45
C ARG A 5 8.26 -8.44 4.72
N PRO A 6 9.54 -8.06 4.64
CA PRO A 6 10.23 -7.48 5.78
C PRO A 6 9.51 -6.19 6.21
N ILE A 7 9.61 -5.89 7.50
CA ILE A 7 9.09 -4.63 8.06
C ILE A 7 9.86 -3.45 7.46
N SER A 8 9.16 -2.40 7.04
CA SER A 8 9.81 -1.16 6.61
C SER A 8 9.73 -0.11 7.71
N CYS A 9 10.89 0.25 8.24
CA CYS A 9 11.04 1.19 9.35
C CYS A 9 11.94 2.36 8.98
N GLY A 10 11.45 3.58 9.23
CA GLY A 10 12.21 4.82 9.12
C GLY A 10 12.53 5.46 10.47
N LEU A 11 13.57 6.29 10.48
CA LEU A 11 13.97 7.07 11.64
C LEU A 11 13.76 8.57 11.37
N ASP A 12 13.07 9.26 12.26
CA ASP A 12 12.80 10.69 12.13
C ASP A 12 13.90 11.55 12.78
N PHE A 13 14.51 12.42 12.00
CA PHE A 13 15.49 13.39 12.47
C PHE A 13 14.87 14.80 12.52
N CYS A 14 14.87 15.43 13.69
CA CYS A 14 14.46 16.84 13.85
C CYS A 14 15.46 17.80 13.20
N ALA A 15 16.73 17.42 13.18
CA ALA A 15 17.81 18.13 12.51
C ALA A 15 18.78 17.11 11.92
N ALA A 16 19.20 17.34 10.69
CA ALA A 16 20.14 16.45 10.00
C ALA A 16 21.26 17.29 9.37
N PRO A 17 22.21 17.81 10.19
CA PRO A 17 23.29 18.64 9.66
C PRO A 17 24.20 17.87 8.69
N ASN A 18 24.39 16.58 8.90
CA ASN A 18 25.10 15.69 8.00
C ASN A 18 24.21 14.48 7.67
N LEU A 19 23.72 14.41 6.44
CA LEU A 19 22.80 13.34 5.99
C LEU A 19 23.48 11.98 5.95
N SER A 20 24.74 11.91 5.51
CA SER A 20 25.49 10.64 5.45
C SER A 20 25.63 10.00 6.83
N ASN A 21 25.94 10.81 7.86
CA ASN A 21 25.97 10.33 9.24
C ASN A 21 24.59 9.90 9.75
N CYS A 22 23.51 10.60 9.36
CA CYS A 22 22.16 10.21 9.72
C CYS A 22 21.78 8.87 9.08
N LEU A 23 22.09 8.67 7.80
CA LEU A 23 21.88 7.41 7.10
C LEU A 23 22.72 6.28 7.69
N PHE A 24 23.99 6.52 7.96
CA PHE A 24 24.86 5.55 8.63
C PHE A 24 24.27 5.13 9.98
N THR A 25 23.84 6.10 10.79
CA THR A 25 23.20 5.82 12.09
C THR A 25 21.91 5.02 11.94
N ALA A 26 21.06 5.36 10.97
CA ALA A 26 19.82 4.65 10.70
C ALA A 26 20.12 3.19 10.29
N ASN A 27 20.98 3.00 9.32
CA ASN A 27 21.35 1.68 8.80
C ASN A 27 22.01 0.78 9.88
N ALA A 28 22.94 1.33 10.65
CA ALA A 28 23.57 0.62 11.78
C ALA A 28 22.54 0.14 12.83
N ASN A 29 21.37 0.79 12.90
CA ASN A 29 20.27 0.44 13.79
C ASN A 29 19.10 -0.25 13.06
N LYS A 30 19.31 -0.78 11.84
CA LYS A 30 18.35 -1.52 11.03
C LYS A 30 17.18 -0.69 10.47
N TYR A 31 17.26 0.62 10.47
CA TYR A 31 16.28 1.48 9.83
C TYR A 31 16.61 1.66 8.35
N GLU A 32 15.62 1.46 7.48
CA GLU A 32 15.81 1.45 6.04
C GLU A 32 15.87 2.84 5.42
N PHE A 33 15.15 3.80 6.01
CA PHE A 33 15.09 5.16 5.50
C PHE A 33 15.07 6.19 6.63
N ILE A 34 15.25 7.46 6.29
CA ILE A 34 15.18 8.56 7.25
C ILE A 34 14.19 9.63 6.79
N CYS A 35 13.54 10.27 7.77
CA CYS A 35 12.81 11.51 7.55
C CYS A 35 13.71 12.67 7.97
N ALA A 36 14.08 13.53 7.04
CA ALA A 36 15.04 14.61 7.30
C ALA A 36 14.54 15.97 6.75
N PRO A 37 14.82 17.10 7.46
CA PRO A 37 14.51 18.43 6.95
C PRO A 37 15.21 18.69 5.61
N LEU A 38 14.46 19.21 4.62
CA LEU A 38 15.01 19.61 3.32
C LEU A 38 15.95 20.82 3.46
N VAL A 39 15.55 21.76 4.30
CA VAL A 39 16.29 22.98 4.55
C VAL A 39 17.22 22.83 5.75
N HIS A 40 18.43 23.37 5.67
CA HIS A 40 19.39 23.33 6.76
C HIS A 40 18.83 24.04 8.02
N PRO A 41 18.99 23.49 9.23
CA PRO A 41 18.39 24.05 10.46
C PRO A 41 18.76 25.52 10.76
N LEU A 42 19.91 25.97 10.34
CA LEU A 42 20.36 27.37 10.53
C LEU A 42 19.49 28.38 9.75
N PHE A 43 18.91 27.97 8.65
CA PHE A 43 18.10 28.81 7.79
C PHE A 43 16.78 29.30 8.43
N LYS A 44 16.22 28.54 9.36
CA LYS A 44 15.01 28.89 10.08
C LYS A 44 15.06 30.30 10.71
N ARG A 45 16.18 30.64 11.32
CA ARG A 45 16.36 31.97 11.96
C ARG A 45 16.34 33.09 10.93
N GLU A 46 17.00 32.88 9.81
CA GLU A 46 17.07 33.88 8.72
C GLU A 46 15.70 34.09 8.07
N PHE A 47 14.93 33.05 7.88
CA PHE A 47 13.57 33.11 7.36
C PHE A 47 12.65 33.93 8.28
N ILE A 48 12.65 33.61 9.58
CA ILE A 48 11.79 34.28 10.57
C ILE A 48 12.19 35.76 10.72
N SER A 49 13.47 36.09 10.65
CA SER A 49 13.97 37.47 10.76
C SER A 49 13.81 38.30 9.46
N GLY A 50 13.36 37.66 8.36
CA GLY A 50 13.27 38.30 7.04
C GLY A 50 14.62 38.49 6.32
N LYS A 51 15.72 38.12 6.93
CA LYS A 51 17.08 38.23 6.35
C LYS A 51 17.36 37.19 5.26
N ALA A 52 16.54 36.15 5.15
CA ALA A 52 16.69 35.08 4.15
C ALA A 52 16.73 35.61 2.71
N LYS A 53 16.00 36.69 2.41
CA LYS A 53 16.00 37.31 1.07
C LYS A 53 17.36 37.85 0.64
N ASN A 54 18.17 38.25 1.58
CA ASN A 54 19.48 38.86 1.32
C ASN A 54 20.65 37.90 1.60
N ARG A 55 20.37 36.63 1.74
CA ARG A 55 21.39 35.61 2.04
C ARG A 55 22.30 35.43 0.84
N ALA A 56 23.61 35.44 1.08
CA ALA A 56 24.60 34.97 0.15
C ALA A 56 24.75 33.41 0.31
N GLY A 57 24.59 32.71 -0.77
CA GLY A 57 24.74 31.24 -0.81
C GLY A 57 23.46 30.43 -0.60
N PRO A 58 23.53 29.10 -0.77
CA PRO A 58 22.37 28.22 -0.73
C PRO A 58 21.83 28.01 0.67
N PHE A 59 20.52 27.86 0.80
CA PHE A 59 19.85 27.52 2.06
C PHE A 59 19.59 26.01 2.21
N THR A 60 19.84 25.25 1.15
CA THR A 60 19.72 23.81 1.12
C THR A 60 21.07 23.15 0.91
N ARG A 61 21.09 21.83 1.02
CA ARG A 61 22.28 21.02 0.67
C ARG A 61 22.37 20.88 -0.83
N PRO A 62 23.60 20.77 -1.39
CA PRO A 62 23.78 20.37 -2.78
C PRO A 62 23.24 18.93 -2.99
N ASP A 63 22.76 18.61 -4.16
CA ASP A 63 22.28 17.30 -4.56
C ASP A 63 23.39 16.22 -4.56
N ILE A 64 24.63 16.64 -4.83
CA ILE A 64 25.82 15.77 -4.84
C ILE A 64 26.22 15.19 -3.48
N VAL A 65 25.54 15.57 -2.39
CA VAL A 65 25.80 15.02 -1.03
C VAL A 65 25.47 13.52 -0.96
N LEU A 66 24.50 13.08 -1.73
CA LEU A 66 24.12 11.68 -1.86
C LEU A 66 23.99 11.33 -3.35
N CYS A 67 24.07 10.04 -3.67
CA CYS A 67 23.74 9.60 -5.03
C CYS A 67 22.22 9.64 -5.27
N SER A 68 21.79 9.68 -6.53
CA SER A 68 20.37 9.79 -6.90
C SER A 68 19.53 8.63 -6.36
N SER A 69 20.09 7.42 -6.30
CA SER A 69 19.41 6.26 -5.73
C SER A 69 19.15 6.43 -4.24
N ASP A 70 20.10 7.00 -3.48
CA ASP A 70 19.94 7.21 -2.04
C ASP A 70 18.91 8.30 -1.75
N TRP A 71 18.91 9.38 -2.53
CA TRP A 71 17.86 10.39 -2.44
C TRP A 71 16.48 9.79 -2.67
N ASN A 72 16.34 8.95 -3.68
CA ASN A 72 15.06 8.34 -4.03
C ASN A 72 14.58 7.31 -3.00
N THR A 73 15.47 6.44 -2.53
CA THR A 73 15.07 5.27 -1.74
C THR A 73 15.16 5.46 -0.23
N LEU A 74 16.09 6.32 0.24
CA LEU A 74 16.42 6.39 1.66
C LEU A 74 15.96 7.67 2.36
N ILE A 75 15.47 8.67 1.60
CA ILE A 75 15.12 9.98 2.17
C ILE A 75 13.65 10.31 1.95
N ILE A 76 12.95 10.61 3.04
CA ILE A 76 11.67 11.32 3.03
C ILE A 76 11.93 12.76 3.48
N GLY A 77 11.61 13.71 2.62
CA GLY A 77 11.85 15.12 2.89
C GLY A 77 10.85 15.71 3.89
N LYS A 78 11.31 16.42 4.90
CA LYS A 78 10.42 17.16 5.81
C LYS A 78 10.35 18.60 5.36
N LEU A 79 9.14 19.07 5.07
CA LEU A 79 8.89 20.50 4.80
C LEU A 79 9.08 21.32 6.07
N SER A 80 9.50 22.56 5.90
CA SER A 80 9.83 23.45 7.02
C SER A 80 8.60 23.84 7.83
N PRO A 81 8.54 23.54 9.13
CA PRO A 81 7.36 23.79 9.96
C PRO A 81 7.09 25.29 10.23
N HIS A 82 8.03 26.17 9.89
CA HIS A 82 7.88 27.62 10.05
C HIS A 82 7.19 28.28 8.85
N ILE A 83 6.95 27.57 7.77
CA ILE A 83 6.20 28.02 6.60
C ILE A 83 4.71 28.10 6.99
N LYS A 84 4.10 29.30 6.80
CA LYS A 84 2.70 29.58 7.18
C LYS A 84 1.97 30.21 6.01
N VAL A 85 1.60 29.39 5.04
CA VAL A 85 0.93 29.84 3.80
C VAL A 85 -0.50 30.34 4.01
N ASP A 86 -1.11 30.02 5.16
CA ASP A 86 -2.44 30.48 5.55
C ASP A 86 -2.37 31.61 6.59
N SER A 87 -1.21 32.29 6.71
CA SER A 87 -1.04 33.42 7.65
C SER A 87 -1.96 34.59 7.30
N LYS A 88 -2.52 35.22 8.34
CA LYS A 88 -3.27 36.47 8.19
C LYS A 88 -2.40 37.66 7.70
N SER A 89 -1.09 37.61 7.96
CA SER A 89 -0.12 38.60 7.45
C SER A 89 0.17 38.34 5.97
N PRO A 90 -0.16 39.28 5.05
CA PRO A 90 0.05 39.10 3.62
C PRO A 90 1.52 38.88 3.24
N SER A 91 2.45 39.57 3.89
CA SER A 91 3.89 39.42 3.63
C SER A 91 4.41 38.07 4.06
N LEU A 92 4.02 37.59 5.25
CA LEU A 92 4.42 36.24 5.74
C LEU A 92 3.79 35.16 4.87
N ARG A 93 2.53 35.31 4.47
CA ARG A 93 1.85 34.39 3.56
C ARG A 93 2.59 34.26 2.24
N LYS A 94 2.84 35.37 1.55
CA LYS A 94 3.55 35.38 0.26
C LYS A 94 4.95 34.75 0.36
N ASN A 95 5.73 35.13 1.36
CA ASN A 95 7.07 34.54 1.57
C ASN A 95 6.99 33.03 1.85
N SER A 96 5.96 32.58 2.59
CA SER A 96 5.75 31.18 2.89
C SER A 96 5.32 30.38 1.64
N GLU A 97 4.49 30.96 0.77
CA GLU A 97 4.10 30.35 -0.51
C GLU A 97 5.31 30.15 -1.42
N GLU A 98 6.17 31.16 -1.53
CA GLU A 98 7.41 31.07 -2.31
C GLU A 98 8.35 30.02 -1.73
N ALA A 99 8.56 29.99 -0.41
CA ALA A 99 9.41 29.01 0.25
C ALA A 99 8.88 27.58 0.09
N LEU A 100 7.56 27.37 0.24
CA LEU A 100 6.93 26.06 0.04
C LEU A 100 7.14 25.54 -1.38
N LYS A 101 6.90 26.39 -2.37
CA LYS A 101 7.12 26.02 -3.78
C LYS A 101 8.58 25.67 -4.06
N GLN A 102 9.53 26.42 -3.47
CA GLN A 102 10.96 26.11 -3.59
C GLN A 102 11.33 24.78 -2.93
N GLU A 103 10.82 24.48 -1.73
CA GLU A 103 11.08 23.20 -1.06
C GLU A 103 10.49 22.02 -1.84
N LEU A 104 9.29 22.15 -2.39
CA LEU A 104 8.66 21.12 -3.23
C LEU A 104 9.41 20.92 -4.56
N ALA A 105 9.83 22.02 -5.20
CA ALA A 105 10.65 21.95 -6.42
C ALA A 105 11.99 21.27 -6.15
N LEU A 106 12.63 21.57 -5.01
CA LEU A 106 13.86 20.90 -4.59
C LEU A 106 13.64 19.39 -4.36
N ALA A 107 12.56 19.02 -3.68
CA ALA A 107 12.23 17.62 -3.43
C ALA A 107 12.06 16.84 -4.75
N SER A 108 11.40 17.47 -5.74
CA SER A 108 11.27 16.91 -7.08
C SER A 108 12.61 16.82 -7.82
N HIS A 109 13.46 17.86 -7.73
CA HIS A 109 14.80 17.86 -8.31
C HIS A 109 15.70 16.75 -7.76
N LEU A 110 15.62 16.51 -6.45
CA LEU A 110 16.36 15.44 -5.78
C LEU A 110 15.80 14.04 -6.08
N GLY A 111 14.64 13.94 -6.73
CA GLY A 111 13.98 12.67 -7.02
C GLY A 111 13.44 11.96 -5.78
N LEU A 112 13.04 12.71 -4.74
CA LEU A 112 12.51 12.12 -3.53
C LEU A 112 11.22 11.35 -3.80
N THR A 113 11.07 10.18 -3.18
CA THR A 113 9.82 9.41 -3.22
C THR A 113 8.68 10.16 -2.53
N GLY A 114 8.97 10.87 -1.43
CA GLY A 114 7.94 11.58 -0.71
C GLY A 114 8.45 12.74 0.14
N VAL A 115 7.54 13.65 0.43
CA VAL A 115 7.72 14.69 1.42
C VAL A 115 6.63 14.63 2.48
N THR A 116 6.96 15.08 3.69
CA THR A 116 6.03 15.05 4.81
C THR A 116 5.97 16.38 5.54
N PHE A 117 4.80 16.70 6.04
CA PHE A 117 4.56 17.84 6.93
C PHE A 117 3.40 17.55 7.88
N LYS A 118 3.33 18.28 8.98
CA LYS A 118 2.31 18.09 10.02
C LYS A 118 1.09 18.99 9.78
N LEU A 119 -0.08 18.38 9.72
CA LEU A 119 -1.36 19.08 9.76
C LEU A 119 -1.73 19.32 11.23
N THR A 120 -2.03 20.55 11.60
CA THR A 120 -2.26 20.91 13.00
C THR A 120 -3.68 21.36 13.29
N LYS A 121 -4.46 21.68 12.25
CA LYS A 121 -5.80 22.26 12.35
C LYS A 121 -6.64 21.95 11.12
N GLY A 122 -7.93 22.27 11.18
CA GLY A 122 -8.89 22.07 10.10
C GLY A 122 -8.66 22.95 8.86
N ILE A 123 -9.54 22.79 7.87
CA ILE A 123 -9.40 23.39 6.51
C ILE A 123 -9.36 24.91 6.52
N LYS A 124 -10.07 25.57 7.45
CA LYS A 124 -10.09 27.05 7.55
C LYS A 124 -8.69 27.67 7.75
N GLU A 125 -7.76 26.87 8.31
CA GLU A 125 -6.39 27.29 8.56
C GLU A 125 -5.37 26.62 7.63
N ASN A 126 -5.82 25.78 6.68
CA ASN A 126 -4.96 25.05 5.74
C ASN A 126 -5.48 25.10 4.29
N ALA A 127 -6.44 25.98 3.98
CA ALA A 127 -7.06 26.03 2.65
C ALA A 127 -6.06 26.39 1.55
N ASN A 128 -5.19 27.37 1.79
CA ASN A 128 -4.16 27.74 0.83
C ASN A 128 -3.07 26.68 0.73
N LEU A 129 -2.70 26.05 1.85
CA LEU A 129 -1.78 24.91 1.85
C LEU A 129 -2.31 23.79 0.98
N SER A 130 -3.58 23.40 1.17
CA SER A 130 -4.22 22.31 0.40
C SER A 130 -4.21 22.63 -1.09
N ARG A 131 -4.54 23.86 -1.48
CA ARG A 131 -4.53 24.30 -2.88
C ARG A 131 -3.13 24.22 -3.50
N ILE A 132 -2.10 24.74 -2.82
CA ILE A 132 -0.72 24.68 -3.33
C ILE A 132 -0.24 23.24 -3.48
N ILE A 133 -0.56 22.37 -2.51
CA ILE A 133 -0.21 20.95 -2.59
C ILE A 133 -0.94 20.29 -3.75
N CYS A 134 -2.24 20.54 -3.94
CA CYS A 134 -3.01 20.02 -5.06
C CYS A 134 -2.38 20.40 -6.42
N ASP A 135 -2.09 21.68 -6.62
CA ASP A 135 -1.44 22.17 -7.83
C ASP A 135 -0.08 21.50 -8.07
N THR A 136 0.70 21.33 -7.00
CA THR A 136 2.03 20.70 -7.06
C THR A 136 1.93 19.23 -7.45
N VAL A 137 1.06 18.46 -6.78
CA VAL A 137 0.89 17.01 -7.02
C VAL A 137 0.36 16.72 -8.42
N SER A 138 -0.49 17.60 -8.94
CA SER A 138 -1.02 17.50 -10.30
C SER A 138 0.05 17.72 -11.37
N SER A 139 1.05 18.57 -11.09
CA SER A 139 2.13 18.90 -12.03
C SER A 139 3.36 17.98 -11.94
N MET A 140 3.60 17.32 -10.80
CA MET A 140 4.78 16.47 -10.56
C MET A 140 4.48 14.99 -10.74
N CYS A 141 5.32 14.25 -11.48
CA CYS A 141 5.04 12.88 -11.86
C CYS A 141 5.18 11.84 -10.73
N SER A 142 6.15 11.97 -9.82
CA SER A 142 6.53 10.89 -8.89
C SER A 142 6.47 11.23 -7.40
N LEU A 143 6.40 12.52 -7.02
CA LEU A 143 6.47 12.95 -5.62
C LEU A 143 5.18 12.61 -4.87
N GLN A 144 5.29 11.88 -3.76
CA GLN A 144 4.21 11.60 -2.83
C GLN A 144 4.18 12.63 -1.69
N ILE A 145 2.99 12.93 -1.20
CA ILE A 145 2.78 13.82 -0.06
C ILE A 145 2.26 13.00 1.12
N TRP A 146 3.01 12.97 2.20
CA TRP A 146 2.67 12.24 3.43
C TRP A 146 2.25 13.23 4.52
N ILE A 147 0.95 13.38 4.71
CA ILE A 147 0.40 14.35 5.66
C ILE A 147 0.38 13.73 7.05
N GLN A 148 1.15 14.30 7.97
CA GLN A 148 1.17 13.85 9.36
C GLN A 148 -0.07 14.36 10.08
N VAL A 149 -0.91 13.42 10.52
CA VAL A 149 -2.14 13.70 11.27
C VAL A 149 -2.09 12.94 12.59
N PRO A 150 -2.38 13.56 13.75
CA PRO A 150 -2.48 12.83 15.00
C PRO A 150 -3.74 11.95 15.02
N MET A 151 -3.71 10.79 15.65
CA MET A 151 -4.89 9.94 15.82
C MET A 151 -5.96 10.58 16.70
N GLU A 152 -5.53 11.31 17.73
CA GLU A 152 -6.39 12.01 18.65
C GLU A 152 -6.05 13.50 18.68
N ASN A 153 -7.05 14.36 18.89
CA ASN A 153 -6.84 15.80 18.93
C ASN A 153 -6.00 16.18 20.16
N PRO A 154 -4.82 16.81 19.97
CA PRO A 154 -3.95 17.18 21.08
C PRO A 154 -4.61 18.11 22.12
N ILE A 155 -5.64 18.85 21.73
CA ILE A 155 -6.39 19.74 22.62
C ILE A 155 -7.25 18.93 23.58
N LYS A 156 -7.90 17.84 23.12
CA LYS A 156 -8.64 16.94 24.01
C LYS A 156 -7.72 16.30 25.05
N GLN A 157 -6.51 15.91 24.67
CA GLN A 157 -5.52 15.35 25.60
C GLN A 157 -5.06 16.37 26.66
N ALA A 158 -5.00 17.64 26.32
CA ALA A 158 -4.60 18.71 27.24
C ALA A 158 -5.75 19.13 28.17
N SER A 159 -7.02 19.01 27.76
CA SER A 159 -8.19 19.45 28.49
C SER A 159 -8.77 18.38 29.42
N SER A 160 -8.30 17.12 29.39
CA SER A 160 -8.65 16.12 30.42
C SER A 160 -8.30 16.54 31.85
N TYR A 161 -7.54 17.63 32.03
CA TYR A 161 -7.22 18.26 33.31
C TYR A 161 -8.07 19.51 33.63
N ARG A 162 -8.98 19.96 32.75
CA ARG A 162 -9.87 21.13 32.97
C ARG A 162 -11.17 20.91 32.19
N GLU A 163 -12.19 20.38 32.89
CA GLU A 163 -13.51 20.09 32.32
C GLU A 163 -14.39 21.32 31.99
N GLU A 164 -13.97 22.54 32.26
CA GLU A 164 -14.92 23.68 32.33
C GLU A 164 -14.86 24.70 31.17
N ASP A 165 -13.98 24.62 30.16
CA ASP A 165 -13.79 25.79 29.29
C ASP A 165 -13.85 25.55 27.76
N CYS A 166 -14.33 24.42 27.25
CA CYS A 166 -14.44 24.18 25.80
C CYS A 166 -15.89 23.97 25.34
N GLY A 167 -16.70 25.05 25.32
CA GLY A 167 -18.05 25.05 24.71
C GLY A 167 -18.08 24.99 23.18
N GLY A 168 -16.97 24.68 22.51
CA GLY A 168 -16.87 24.53 21.05
C GLY A 168 -16.73 23.08 20.61
N ILE A 169 -17.39 22.70 19.52
CA ILE A 169 -17.20 21.40 18.85
C ILE A 169 -15.72 21.29 18.45
N VAL A 170 -15.01 20.35 19.10
CA VAL A 170 -13.60 20.07 18.77
C VAL A 170 -13.58 19.15 17.56
N GLU A 171 -13.20 19.66 16.40
CA GLU A 171 -13.07 18.88 15.18
C GLU A 171 -12.13 17.67 15.39
N SER A 172 -12.51 16.49 14.86
CA SER A 172 -11.63 15.33 14.89
C SER A 172 -10.46 15.51 13.90
N PRO A 173 -9.29 14.93 14.16
CA PRO A 173 -8.20 14.97 13.22
C PRO A 173 -8.52 14.31 11.86
N TRP A 174 -9.45 13.36 11.85
CA TRP A 174 -9.94 12.79 10.60
C TRP A 174 -10.67 13.82 9.74
N GLU A 175 -11.41 14.74 10.33
CA GLU A 175 -12.07 15.84 9.59
C GLU A 175 -11.05 16.79 8.97
N TRP A 176 -9.92 17.03 9.64
CA TRP A 176 -8.81 17.82 9.05
C TRP A 176 -8.26 17.15 7.80
N TRP A 177 -8.00 15.87 7.89
CA TRP A 177 -7.55 15.05 6.78
C TRP A 177 -8.59 15.03 5.65
N ASN A 178 -9.84 14.70 5.96
CA ASN A 178 -10.90 14.60 4.98
C ASN A 178 -11.11 15.91 4.20
N SER A 179 -11.13 17.04 4.91
CA SER A 179 -11.25 18.36 4.28
C SER A 179 -10.05 18.67 3.38
N PHE A 180 -8.85 18.27 3.78
CA PHE A 180 -7.63 18.46 2.98
C PHE A 180 -7.67 17.63 1.70
N ARG A 181 -8.00 16.35 1.79
CA ARG A 181 -8.03 15.44 0.62
C ARG A 181 -9.11 15.80 -0.38
N ILE A 182 -10.26 16.34 0.09
CA ILE A 182 -11.31 16.84 -0.81
C ILE A 182 -10.76 17.94 -1.70
N VAL A 183 -10.02 18.92 -1.16
CA VAL A 183 -9.39 19.97 -1.96
C VAL A 183 -8.37 19.41 -2.94
N CYS A 184 -7.70 18.32 -2.59
CA CYS A 184 -6.76 17.62 -3.46
C CYS A 184 -7.42 16.63 -4.42
N ASP A 185 -8.76 16.66 -4.56
CA ASP A 185 -9.54 15.80 -5.45
C ASP A 185 -9.20 14.31 -5.29
N TYR A 186 -9.04 13.86 -4.06
CA TYR A 186 -8.67 12.46 -3.72
C TYR A 186 -7.45 11.94 -4.49
N ASN A 187 -6.49 12.82 -4.76
CA ASN A 187 -5.31 12.47 -5.54
C ASN A 187 -4.53 11.31 -4.90
N LYS A 188 -4.27 10.26 -5.70
CA LYS A 188 -3.61 9.02 -5.27
C LYS A 188 -2.17 9.19 -4.76
N LYS A 189 -1.56 10.36 -4.92
CA LYS A 189 -0.22 10.68 -4.41
C LYS A 189 -0.25 11.31 -3.01
N VAL A 190 -1.44 11.59 -2.47
CA VAL A 190 -1.63 12.19 -1.15
C VAL A 190 -2.00 11.09 -0.15
N TYR A 191 -1.17 10.90 0.86
CA TYR A 191 -1.26 9.85 1.86
C TYR A 191 -1.28 10.41 3.27
N VAL A 192 -1.79 9.62 4.21
CA VAL A 192 -1.72 9.90 5.64
C VAL A 192 -0.45 9.28 6.24
N ALA A 193 0.25 10.06 7.05
CA ALA A 193 1.25 9.61 8.00
C ALA A 193 0.67 9.78 9.41
N LEU A 194 0.14 8.69 9.96
CA LEU A 194 -0.68 8.76 11.17
C LEU A 194 0.19 8.76 12.42
N ILE A 195 0.14 9.83 13.22
CA ILE A 195 0.88 9.93 14.48
C ILE A 195 0.09 9.22 15.56
N VAL A 196 0.68 8.15 16.09
CA VAL A 196 0.06 7.34 17.15
C VAL A 196 0.04 8.14 18.44
N SER A 197 -1.14 8.31 19.02
CA SER A 197 -1.37 9.05 20.26
C SER A 197 -1.16 8.16 21.49
N HIS A 198 -0.87 8.76 22.65
CA HIS A 198 -0.72 8.04 23.91
C HIS A 198 -2.04 7.38 24.32
N ASP A 199 -3.10 8.15 24.26
CA ASP A 199 -4.46 7.65 24.41
C ASP A 199 -5.04 7.43 23.02
N LEU A 200 -5.49 6.20 22.76
CA LEU A 200 -6.06 5.85 21.47
C LEU A 200 -7.52 6.30 21.42
N PRO A 201 -8.01 6.76 20.25
CA PRO A 201 -9.43 7.02 20.07
C PRO A 201 -10.25 5.73 20.18
N ASP A 202 -11.56 5.86 20.13
CA ASP A 202 -12.46 4.71 20.11
C ASP A 202 -12.25 3.81 18.89
N GLN A 203 -12.89 2.64 18.93
CA GLN A 203 -12.68 1.63 17.88
C GLN A 203 -13.25 2.08 16.54
N GLU A 204 -14.33 2.86 16.51
CA GLU A 204 -14.96 3.35 15.28
C GLU A 204 -14.03 4.33 14.56
N GLU A 205 -13.37 5.22 15.30
CA GLU A 205 -12.39 6.14 14.73
C GLU A 205 -11.13 5.41 14.22
N ILE A 206 -10.66 4.37 14.94
CA ILE A 206 -9.56 3.51 14.47
C ILE A 206 -9.95 2.80 13.17
N ASP A 207 -11.16 2.25 13.10
CA ASP A 207 -11.64 1.52 11.92
C ASP A 207 -11.87 2.47 10.73
N ARG A 208 -12.24 3.73 11.00
CA ARG A 208 -12.28 4.79 9.98
C ARG A 208 -10.90 5.05 9.38
N TRP A 209 -9.84 5.13 10.21
CA TRP A 209 -8.47 5.29 9.72
C TRP A 209 -7.96 4.09 8.92
N LEU A 210 -8.43 2.87 9.19
CA LEU A 210 -8.08 1.68 8.39
C LEU A 210 -8.62 1.75 6.96
N GLY A 211 -9.68 2.51 6.72
CA GLY A 211 -10.23 2.78 5.38
C GLY A 211 -9.52 3.90 4.61
N GLU A 212 -8.52 4.57 5.21
CA GLU A 212 -7.81 5.68 4.59
C GLU A 212 -6.48 5.23 3.97
N PRO A 213 -5.91 5.99 3.01
CA PRO A 213 -4.61 5.69 2.42
C PRO A 213 -3.47 5.99 3.41
N VAL A 214 -3.40 5.23 4.49
CA VAL A 214 -2.34 5.37 5.50
C VAL A 214 -1.04 4.79 4.98
N LYS A 215 -0.06 5.66 4.74
CA LYS A 215 1.27 5.26 4.26
C LYS A 215 2.16 4.75 5.38
N CYS A 216 2.10 5.41 6.54
CA CYS A 216 2.92 5.02 7.68
C CYS A 216 2.26 5.36 9.02
N LEU A 217 2.69 4.63 10.06
CA LEU A 217 2.44 4.95 11.46
C LEU A 217 3.70 5.59 12.05
N ILE A 218 3.55 6.75 12.69
CA ILE A 218 4.62 7.46 13.37
C ILE A 218 4.52 7.19 14.86
N PHE A 219 5.56 6.58 15.44
CA PHE A 219 5.64 6.23 16.85
C PHE A 219 6.58 7.19 17.59
N PRO A 220 6.05 8.09 18.43
CA PRO A 220 6.88 8.78 19.41
C PRO A 220 7.52 7.79 20.37
N THR A 221 8.81 7.94 20.66
CA THR A 221 9.51 7.08 21.63
C THR A 221 8.90 7.12 23.02
N THR A 222 8.12 8.17 23.32
CA THR A 222 7.41 8.34 24.58
C THR A 222 6.24 7.37 24.78
N LEU A 223 5.74 6.76 23.73
CA LEU A 223 4.66 5.75 23.79
C LEU A 223 5.11 4.42 24.41
N PHE A 224 6.40 4.14 24.31
CA PHE A 224 6.95 2.87 24.76
C PHE A 224 7.14 2.87 26.27
N ILE A 225 6.63 1.84 26.90
CA ILE A 225 6.84 1.52 28.32
C ILE A 225 7.96 0.50 28.46
N THR A 226 8.56 0.43 29.64
CA THR A 226 9.64 -0.52 29.91
C THR A 226 9.07 -1.82 30.48
N ASN A 227 9.41 -2.96 29.87
CA ASN A 227 9.02 -4.26 30.39
C ASN A 227 9.91 -4.69 31.58
N LYS A 228 9.57 -5.82 32.24
CA LYS A 228 10.34 -6.37 33.37
C LYS A 228 11.81 -6.66 33.06
N LYS A 229 12.18 -6.81 31.77
CA LYS A 229 13.54 -7.08 31.30
C LYS A 229 14.28 -5.82 30.87
N GLY A 230 13.70 -4.63 31.01
CA GLY A 230 14.32 -3.37 30.64
C GLY A 230 14.20 -2.97 29.16
N TYR A 231 13.37 -3.64 28.37
CA TYR A 231 13.18 -3.34 26.93
C TYR A 231 11.91 -2.54 26.65
N PRO A 232 11.87 -1.76 25.55
CA PRO A 232 10.67 -1.03 25.13
C PRO A 232 9.58 -1.99 24.67
N VAL A 233 8.35 -1.73 25.13
CA VAL A 233 7.15 -2.42 24.68
C VAL A 233 5.97 -1.44 24.60
N LEU A 234 4.99 -1.75 23.81
CA LEU A 234 3.74 -0.99 23.69
C LEU A 234 2.66 -1.58 24.61
N SER A 235 1.68 -0.76 24.99
CA SER A 235 0.47 -1.24 25.67
C SER A 235 -0.29 -2.27 24.81
N LYS A 236 -1.15 -3.09 25.41
CA LYS A 236 -1.93 -4.08 24.65
C LYS A 236 -2.81 -3.43 23.58
N ALA A 237 -3.40 -2.27 23.85
CA ALA A 237 -4.20 -1.53 22.89
C ALA A 237 -3.36 -1.10 21.67
N HIS A 238 -2.17 -0.53 21.90
CA HIS A 238 -1.25 -0.17 20.82
C HIS A 238 -0.73 -1.38 20.03
N GLN A 239 -0.49 -2.51 20.69
CA GLN A 239 -0.12 -3.76 19.99
C GLN A 239 -1.23 -4.22 19.05
N THR A 240 -2.49 -4.13 19.48
CA THR A 240 -3.65 -4.46 18.64
C THR A 240 -3.74 -3.52 17.44
N LEU A 241 -3.55 -2.21 17.66
CA LEU A 241 -3.48 -1.20 16.61
C LEU A 241 -2.41 -1.56 15.56
N VAL A 242 -1.17 -1.80 16.00
CA VAL A 242 -0.05 -2.17 15.11
C VAL A 242 -0.41 -3.39 14.26
N LYS A 243 -1.00 -4.43 14.85
CA LYS A 243 -1.39 -5.65 14.13
C LYS A 243 -2.49 -5.40 13.09
N LYS A 244 -3.44 -4.50 13.35
CA LYS A 244 -4.46 -4.12 12.37
C LYS A 244 -3.84 -3.43 11.15
N PHE A 245 -3.00 -2.41 11.37
CA PHE A 245 -2.35 -1.67 10.30
C PHE A 245 -1.25 -2.47 9.60
N ALA A 246 -0.61 -3.42 10.25
CA ALA A 246 0.39 -4.28 9.63
C ALA A 246 -0.19 -5.13 8.48
N ARG A 247 -1.49 -5.43 8.49
CA ARG A 247 -2.19 -6.10 7.38
C ARG A 247 -2.25 -5.23 6.12
N LEU A 248 -2.24 -3.91 6.29
CA LEU A 248 -2.23 -2.93 5.19
C LEU A 248 -0.82 -2.60 4.69
N GLU A 249 0.19 -3.33 5.15
CA GLU A 249 1.61 -3.14 4.77
C GLU A 249 2.13 -1.71 4.98
N VAL A 250 1.62 -1.01 5.99
CA VAL A 250 2.07 0.34 6.32
C VAL A 250 3.54 0.35 6.79
N GLN A 251 4.24 1.43 6.49
CA GLN A 251 5.59 1.66 7.00
C GLN A 251 5.54 2.18 8.43
N PHE A 252 6.62 2.03 9.19
CA PHE A 252 6.74 2.58 10.53
C PHE A 252 7.81 3.66 10.58
N ILE A 253 7.58 4.70 11.35
CA ILE A 253 8.56 5.78 11.58
C ILE A 253 8.70 5.96 13.09
N LEU A 254 9.92 5.87 13.60
CA LEU A 254 10.22 6.18 14.99
C LEU A 254 10.66 7.63 15.12
N THR A 255 10.04 8.39 16.02
CA THR A 255 10.38 9.80 16.27
C THR A 255 10.67 10.06 17.75
N GLY A 256 11.61 10.91 18.03
CA GLY A 256 11.98 11.32 19.38
C GLY A 256 13.32 10.78 19.86
N LYS A 257 13.67 11.12 21.10
CA LYS A 257 14.94 10.68 21.72
C LYS A 257 14.78 9.29 22.33
N SER A 258 15.78 8.44 22.18
CA SER A 258 15.80 7.14 22.85
C SER A 258 15.92 7.30 24.36
N ARG A 259 15.16 6.50 25.11
CA ARG A 259 15.31 6.33 26.58
C ARG A 259 16.18 5.11 26.94
N TYR A 260 16.56 4.32 25.93
CA TYR A 260 17.32 3.08 26.09
C TYR A 260 18.71 3.24 25.47
N GLN A 261 19.61 2.33 25.80
CA GLN A 261 20.99 2.35 25.29
C GLN A 261 21.08 2.30 23.77
N SER A 262 20.16 1.58 23.13
CA SER A 262 20.12 1.47 21.67
C SER A 262 18.70 1.72 21.14
N ILE A 263 18.65 2.49 20.06
CA ILE A 263 17.42 2.73 19.29
C ILE A 263 16.96 1.47 18.52
N THR A 264 17.85 0.51 18.30
CA THR A 264 17.56 -0.79 17.68
C THR A 264 16.54 -1.60 18.48
N TYR A 265 16.44 -1.40 19.80
CA TYR A 265 15.47 -2.13 20.63
C TYR A 265 14.02 -1.85 20.22
N TYR A 266 13.72 -0.62 19.79
CA TYR A 266 12.40 -0.27 19.28
C TYR A 266 12.11 -0.98 17.95
N HIS A 267 13.09 -0.98 17.05
CA HIS A 267 12.98 -1.69 15.77
C HIS A 267 12.71 -3.19 15.97
N ASN A 268 13.54 -3.85 16.77
CA ASN A 268 13.40 -5.28 17.06
C ASN A 268 12.02 -5.62 17.65
N TYR A 269 11.48 -4.72 18.49
CA TYR A 269 10.15 -4.92 19.06
C TYR A 269 9.03 -4.74 18.02
N LEU A 270 9.11 -3.73 17.16
CA LEU A 270 8.14 -3.54 16.07
C LEU A 270 8.22 -4.70 15.07
N GLU A 271 9.42 -5.17 14.74
CA GLU A 271 9.63 -6.36 13.91
C GLU A 271 9.02 -7.63 14.53
N TYR A 272 9.15 -7.77 15.84
CA TYR A 272 8.50 -8.86 16.57
C TYR A 272 6.97 -8.79 16.45
N LEU A 273 6.38 -7.62 16.59
CA LEU A 273 4.93 -7.44 16.42
C LEU A 273 4.50 -7.75 14.99
N TRP A 274 5.25 -7.29 14.00
CA TRP A 274 5.01 -7.54 12.58
C TRP A 274 5.01 -9.04 12.26
N LYS A 275 6.02 -9.76 12.71
CA LYS A 275 6.14 -11.22 12.51
C LYS A 275 5.05 -12.02 13.21
N ASN A 276 4.47 -11.47 14.28
CA ASN A 276 3.40 -12.11 15.05
C ASN A 276 1.99 -11.56 14.70
N CYS A 277 1.84 -10.88 13.58
CA CYS A 277 0.53 -10.61 13.01
C CYS A 277 -0.11 -11.92 12.55
N ALA A 278 -1.43 -12.02 12.66
CA ALA A 278 -2.15 -13.16 12.14
C ALA A 278 -1.83 -13.34 10.64
N SER A 279 -1.48 -14.56 10.25
CA SER A 279 -1.29 -14.88 8.83
C SER A 279 -2.62 -14.72 8.10
N ASP A 280 -2.57 -14.21 6.88
CA ASP A 280 -3.72 -14.15 6.01
C ASP A 280 -4.36 -15.53 5.85
N GLY A 281 -5.68 -15.58 5.84
CA GLY A 281 -6.43 -16.78 5.48
C GLY A 281 -6.13 -17.22 4.05
N PRO A 282 -6.56 -18.43 3.65
CA PRO A 282 -6.34 -18.89 2.28
C PRO A 282 -6.90 -17.93 1.22
N ILE A 283 -8.10 -17.41 1.44
CA ILE A 283 -8.78 -16.47 0.52
C ILE A 283 -8.02 -15.15 0.45
N GLU A 284 -7.64 -14.58 1.60
CA GLU A 284 -6.90 -13.31 1.67
C GLU A 284 -5.55 -13.39 0.95
N ARG A 285 -4.85 -14.54 1.01
CA ARG A 285 -3.61 -14.76 0.25
C ARG A 285 -3.80 -14.71 -1.26
N TYR A 286 -4.93 -15.22 -1.77
CA TYR A 286 -5.26 -15.16 -3.19
C TYR A 286 -5.72 -13.77 -3.63
N ALA A 287 -6.43 -13.03 -2.77
CA ALA A 287 -6.93 -11.69 -3.04
C ALA A 287 -5.84 -10.61 -2.95
N ARG A 288 -4.73 -10.90 -2.30
CA ARG A 288 -3.66 -9.93 -2.03
C ARG A 288 -3.09 -9.33 -3.31
N GLY A 289 -3.07 -8.00 -3.36
CA GLY A 289 -2.63 -7.22 -4.53
C GLY A 289 -3.72 -6.97 -5.57
N TYR A 290 -4.94 -7.46 -5.32
CA TYR A 290 -6.11 -7.25 -6.17
C TYR A 290 -7.24 -6.51 -5.45
N GLU A 291 -7.02 -6.04 -4.22
CA GLU A 291 -8.04 -5.42 -3.38
C GLU A 291 -8.62 -4.16 -4.02
N ASP A 292 -7.80 -3.40 -4.73
CA ASP A 292 -8.19 -2.17 -5.43
C ASP A 292 -8.53 -2.39 -6.91
N TYR A 293 -8.54 -3.64 -7.35
CA TYR A 293 -8.88 -3.95 -8.73
C TYR A 293 -10.39 -3.96 -8.94
N LEU A 294 -10.87 -3.04 -9.75
CA LEU A 294 -12.21 -3.13 -10.30
C LEU A 294 -12.24 -4.25 -11.35
N GLN A 295 -12.79 -5.40 -10.98
CA GLN A 295 -12.92 -6.51 -11.91
C GLN A 295 -14.12 -6.30 -12.81
N CYS A 296 -13.90 -6.25 -14.12
CA CYS A 296 -14.95 -6.44 -15.11
C CYS A 296 -15.27 -7.93 -15.20
N PRO A 297 -16.51 -8.35 -14.94
CA PRO A 297 -16.90 -9.75 -15.14
C PRO A 297 -16.64 -10.15 -16.59
N LEU A 298 -16.03 -11.32 -16.79
CA LEU A 298 -15.90 -11.87 -18.14
C LEU A 298 -17.26 -12.16 -18.72
N GLN A 299 -17.48 -11.79 -19.99
CA GLN A 299 -18.71 -12.01 -20.74
C GLN A 299 -18.48 -12.99 -21.91
N PRO A 300 -18.24 -14.30 -21.64
CA PRO A 300 -17.83 -15.25 -22.68
C PRO A 300 -18.84 -15.42 -23.81
N LEU A 301 -20.13 -15.16 -23.52
CA LEU A 301 -21.19 -15.21 -24.54
C LEU A 301 -21.22 -13.96 -25.43
N MET A 302 -20.84 -12.79 -24.89
CA MET A 302 -20.79 -11.54 -25.64
C MET A 302 -19.45 -11.36 -26.34
N ASP A 303 -18.37 -11.57 -25.63
CA ASP A 303 -17.02 -11.25 -26.05
C ASP A 303 -16.25 -12.50 -26.50
N ASN A 304 -15.30 -12.32 -27.43
CA ASN A 304 -14.30 -13.33 -27.73
C ASN A 304 -13.12 -13.14 -26.78
N LEU A 305 -12.92 -14.10 -25.89
CA LEU A 305 -11.85 -14.02 -24.89
C LEU A 305 -10.47 -14.06 -25.55
N GLU A 306 -9.52 -13.33 -24.95
CA GLU A 306 -8.13 -13.31 -25.38
C GLU A 306 -7.39 -14.61 -25.01
N SER A 307 -6.33 -14.93 -25.75
CA SER A 307 -5.52 -16.12 -25.52
C SER A 307 -4.97 -16.21 -24.07
N GLN A 308 -4.58 -15.08 -23.49
CA GLN A 308 -4.11 -15.01 -22.12
C GLN A 308 -5.17 -15.45 -21.10
N THR A 309 -6.44 -15.13 -21.35
CA THR A 309 -7.55 -15.54 -20.47
C THR A 309 -7.72 -17.06 -20.47
N TYR A 310 -7.67 -17.71 -21.62
CA TYR A 310 -7.68 -19.18 -21.71
C TYR A 310 -6.48 -19.79 -21.01
N GLU A 311 -5.28 -19.21 -21.15
CA GLU A 311 -4.07 -19.67 -20.47
C GLU A 311 -4.22 -19.63 -18.94
N VAL A 312 -4.81 -18.56 -18.41
CA VAL A 312 -5.08 -18.43 -16.97
C VAL A 312 -6.04 -19.54 -16.50
N PHE A 313 -7.11 -19.82 -17.25
CA PHE A 313 -8.02 -20.91 -16.91
C PHE A 313 -7.35 -22.29 -16.92
N GLU A 314 -6.44 -22.51 -17.86
CA GLU A 314 -5.72 -23.76 -18.04
C GLU A 314 -4.63 -24.03 -16.98
N LYS A 315 -4.22 -22.98 -16.24
CA LYS A 315 -3.25 -23.08 -15.13
C LYS A 315 -3.81 -23.76 -13.86
N ASP A 316 -5.09 -24.09 -13.82
CA ASP A 316 -5.71 -24.79 -12.70
C ASP A 316 -5.71 -26.34 -12.91
N PRO A 317 -4.70 -27.06 -12.44
CA PRO A 317 -4.60 -28.50 -12.67
C PRO A 317 -5.66 -29.28 -11.88
N VAL A 318 -6.11 -28.76 -10.74
CA VAL A 318 -7.10 -29.45 -9.89
C VAL A 318 -8.43 -29.54 -10.61
N LYS A 319 -8.88 -28.44 -11.22
CA LYS A 319 -10.14 -28.38 -11.98
C LYS A 319 -10.18 -29.45 -13.07
N TYR A 320 -9.19 -29.51 -13.94
CA TYR A 320 -9.18 -30.44 -15.07
C TYR A 320 -8.99 -31.88 -14.63
N THR A 321 -8.23 -32.14 -13.59
CA THR A 321 -8.10 -33.49 -12.99
C THR A 321 -9.42 -33.97 -12.42
N GLN A 322 -10.16 -33.11 -11.73
CA GLN A 322 -11.48 -33.47 -11.19
C GLN A 322 -12.51 -33.73 -12.30
N TYR A 323 -12.54 -32.91 -13.33
CA TYR A 323 -13.38 -33.17 -14.51
C TYR A 323 -13.02 -34.48 -15.18
N GLN A 324 -11.75 -34.78 -15.41
CA GLN A 324 -11.30 -36.05 -15.99
C GLN A 324 -11.75 -37.24 -15.13
N THR A 325 -11.64 -37.15 -13.81
CA THR A 325 -12.07 -38.19 -12.88
C THR A 325 -13.59 -38.37 -12.94
N ALA A 326 -14.37 -37.31 -12.96
CA ALA A 326 -15.83 -37.37 -13.06
C ALA A 326 -16.29 -37.98 -14.40
N ILE A 327 -15.66 -37.60 -15.51
CA ILE A 327 -15.96 -38.15 -16.85
C ILE A 327 -15.62 -39.63 -16.88
N TYR A 328 -14.47 -40.03 -16.31
CA TYR A 328 -14.09 -41.44 -16.21
C TYR A 328 -15.13 -42.26 -15.45
N GLN A 329 -15.59 -41.78 -14.30
CA GLN A 329 -16.63 -42.43 -13.52
C GLN A 329 -17.95 -42.55 -14.28
N ALA A 330 -18.37 -41.46 -14.95
CA ALA A 330 -19.60 -41.45 -15.77
C ALA A 330 -19.51 -42.47 -16.91
N ILE A 331 -18.40 -42.52 -17.62
CA ILE A 331 -18.17 -43.49 -18.70
C ILE A 331 -18.31 -44.93 -18.14
N ASN A 332 -17.68 -45.27 -17.03
CA ASN A 332 -17.77 -46.57 -16.42
C ASN A 332 -19.19 -46.94 -15.95
N MET A 333 -19.94 -45.96 -15.41
CA MET A 333 -21.34 -46.18 -15.02
C MET A 333 -22.22 -46.51 -16.23
N ILE A 334 -22.05 -45.80 -17.35
CA ILE A 334 -22.81 -46.04 -18.59
C ILE A 334 -22.40 -47.37 -19.22
N ALA A 335 -21.10 -47.66 -19.26
CA ALA A 335 -20.57 -48.89 -19.85
C ALA A 335 -20.75 -50.15 -18.97
N ALA A 336 -21.31 -50.03 -17.77
CA ALA A 336 -21.55 -51.15 -16.85
C ALA A 336 -22.63 -52.13 -17.36
N THR A 337 -23.49 -51.71 -18.27
CA THR A 337 -24.49 -52.60 -18.90
C THR A 337 -23.84 -53.36 -20.04
N PRO A 338 -24.14 -54.69 -20.19
CA PRO A 338 -23.60 -55.52 -21.28
C PRO A 338 -23.90 -54.98 -22.68
N GLU A 339 -25.03 -54.34 -22.84
CA GLU A 339 -25.49 -53.76 -24.10
C GLU A 339 -24.69 -52.54 -24.53
N ASP A 340 -24.17 -51.75 -23.57
CA ASP A 340 -23.47 -50.52 -23.82
C ASP A 340 -21.93 -50.66 -23.82
N LYS A 341 -21.38 -51.79 -23.45
CA LYS A 341 -19.94 -52.03 -23.31
C LYS A 341 -19.13 -51.81 -24.59
N ASN A 342 -19.75 -52.02 -25.76
CA ASN A 342 -19.13 -51.79 -27.08
C ASN A 342 -19.73 -50.61 -27.86
N ARG A 343 -20.70 -49.92 -27.27
CA ARG A 343 -21.32 -48.77 -27.88
C ARG A 343 -20.38 -47.58 -27.87
N LYS A 344 -20.27 -46.90 -28.99
CA LYS A 344 -19.52 -45.63 -29.09
C LYS A 344 -20.28 -44.54 -28.33
N LEU A 345 -19.75 -44.10 -27.19
CA LEU A 345 -20.38 -43.04 -26.40
C LEU A 345 -20.12 -41.64 -27.03
N VAL A 346 -21.09 -40.77 -26.87
CA VAL A 346 -20.98 -39.40 -27.37
C VAL A 346 -20.78 -38.44 -26.18
N ILE A 347 -19.75 -37.64 -26.26
CA ILE A 347 -19.45 -36.60 -25.27
C ILE A 347 -19.52 -35.28 -25.98
N MET A 348 -20.24 -34.32 -25.40
CA MET A 348 -20.28 -32.94 -25.90
C MET A 348 -19.65 -31.99 -24.90
N VAL A 349 -18.65 -31.24 -25.34
CA VAL A 349 -17.98 -30.19 -24.55
C VAL A 349 -18.44 -28.85 -25.07
N VAL A 350 -19.35 -28.21 -24.33
CA VAL A 350 -19.93 -26.90 -24.70
C VAL A 350 -19.13 -25.80 -24.03
N GLY A 351 -18.54 -24.91 -24.83
CA GLY A 351 -17.52 -23.97 -24.39
C GLY A 351 -16.15 -24.65 -24.29
N ALA A 352 -15.72 -25.26 -25.40
CA ALA A 352 -14.50 -26.06 -25.43
C ALA A 352 -13.22 -25.24 -25.24
N GLY A 353 -13.24 -23.93 -25.49
CA GLY A 353 -12.07 -23.05 -25.42
C GLY A 353 -10.95 -23.57 -26.30
N ARG A 354 -9.75 -23.70 -25.76
CA ARG A 354 -8.58 -24.26 -26.46
C ARG A 354 -8.47 -25.80 -26.26
N GLY A 355 -9.52 -26.46 -25.75
CA GLY A 355 -9.63 -27.91 -25.71
C GLY A 355 -9.14 -28.63 -24.45
N PRO A 356 -8.97 -28.03 -23.28
CA PRO A 356 -8.49 -28.75 -22.09
C PRO A 356 -9.49 -29.81 -21.60
N LEU A 357 -10.80 -29.54 -21.65
CA LEU A 357 -11.82 -30.53 -21.30
C LEU A 357 -12.01 -31.59 -22.39
N VAL A 358 -11.75 -31.27 -23.65
CA VAL A 358 -11.72 -32.25 -24.73
C VAL A 358 -10.62 -33.27 -24.46
N ARG A 359 -9.43 -32.81 -24.14
CA ARG A 359 -8.30 -33.67 -23.75
C ARG A 359 -8.63 -34.52 -22.52
N ALA A 360 -9.22 -33.92 -21.49
CA ALA A 360 -9.63 -34.62 -20.29
C ALA A 360 -10.64 -35.74 -20.61
N SER A 361 -11.58 -35.48 -21.55
CA SER A 361 -12.58 -36.47 -22.01
C SER A 361 -11.93 -37.63 -22.77
N LEU A 362 -11.02 -37.34 -23.66
CA LEU A 362 -10.27 -38.37 -24.40
C LEU A 362 -9.42 -39.22 -23.47
N ASN A 363 -8.68 -38.63 -22.55
CA ASN A 363 -7.88 -39.35 -21.53
C ASN A 363 -8.74 -40.23 -20.63
N ALA A 364 -9.93 -39.72 -20.22
CA ALA A 364 -10.87 -40.51 -19.41
C ALA A 364 -11.42 -41.72 -20.18
N ALA A 365 -11.75 -41.55 -21.47
CA ALA A 365 -12.22 -42.61 -22.34
C ALA A 365 -11.16 -43.67 -22.59
N GLU A 366 -9.91 -43.28 -22.83
CA GLU A 366 -8.78 -44.17 -22.99
C GLU A 366 -8.55 -44.99 -21.72
N LYS A 367 -8.55 -44.32 -20.54
CA LYS A 367 -8.41 -45.02 -19.23
C LYS A 367 -9.55 -46.00 -18.96
N ALA A 368 -10.78 -45.71 -19.44
CA ALA A 368 -11.93 -46.57 -19.33
C ALA A 368 -11.96 -47.69 -20.41
N ASN A 369 -11.05 -47.65 -21.37
CA ASN A 369 -11.04 -48.51 -22.55
C ASN A 369 -12.39 -48.53 -23.28
N GLN A 370 -13.03 -47.31 -23.42
CA GLN A 370 -14.34 -47.12 -24.01
C GLN A 370 -14.25 -46.24 -25.27
N PRO A 371 -14.78 -46.69 -26.42
CA PRO A 371 -14.78 -45.86 -27.63
C PRO A 371 -15.73 -44.69 -27.47
N VAL A 372 -15.23 -43.46 -27.79
CA VAL A 372 -16.02 -42.23 -27.68
C VAL A 372 -15.96 -41.44 -29.00
N LYS A 373 -16.97 -40.60 -29.19
CA LYS A 373 -16.99 -39.50 -30.14
C LYS A 373 -17.16 -38.20 -29.35
N VAL A 374 -16.24 -37.28 -29.47
CA VAL A 374 -16.32 -35.98 -28.77
C VAL A 374 -16.74 -34.88 -29.74
N TYR A 375 -17.74 -34.10 -29.34
CA TYR A 375 -18.10 -32.86 -30.02
C TYR A 375 -17.60 -31.67 -29.19
N ALA A 376 -16.73 -30.87 -29.79
CA ALA A 376 -16.17 -29.66 -29.19
C ALA A 376 -16.92 -28.44 -29.75
N VAL A 377 -17.79 -27.85 -28.94
CA VAL A 377 -18.56 -26.67 -29.34
C VAL A 377 -17.94 -25.43 -28.75
N GLU A 378 -17.53 -24.50 -29.61
CA GLU A 378 -16.91 -23.23 -29.19
C GLU A 378 -17.46 -22.09 -30.03
N LYS A 379 -17.76 -20.96 -29.35
CA LYS A 379 -18.30 -19.77 -30.01
C LYS A 379 -17.16 -18.87 -30.55
N ASN A 380 -16.01 -18.82 -29.85
CA ASN A 380 -14.89 -17.96 -30.22
C ASN A 380 -14.16 -18.53 -31.45
N PRO A 381 -14.25 -17.88 -32.63
CA PRO A 381 -13.62 -18.41 -33.84
C PRO A 381 -12.10 -18.54 -33.72
N ASN A 382 -11.46 -17.73 -32.88
CA ASN A 382 -10.02 -17.79 -32.67
C ASN A 382 -9.61 -19.05 -31.86
N ALA A 383 -10.43 -19.47 -30.90
CA ALA A 383 -10.21 -20.70 -30.16
C ALA A 383 -10.55 -21.94 -31.02
N VAL A 384 -11.51 -21.85 -31.95
CA VAL A 384 -11.83 -22.91 -32.92
C VAL A 384 -10.61 -23.26 -33.78
N LEU A 385 -9.80 -22.27 -34.19
CA LEU A 385 -8.56 -22.53 -34.93
C LEU A 385 -7.60 -23.44 -34.15
N THR A 386 -7.48 -23.22 -32.85
CA THR A 386 -6.68 -24.08 -31.97
C THR A 386 -7.25 -25.49 -31.89
N LEU A 387 -8.59 -25.64 -31.76
CA LEU A 387 -9.25 -26.94 -31.74
C LEU A 387 -9.04 -27.71 -33.06
N GLN A 388 -9.15 -27.03 -34.19
CA GLN A 388 -8.91 -27.62 -35.51
C GLN A 388 -7.46 -28.10 -35.69
N ALA A 389 -6.48 -27.32 -35.20
CA ALA A 389 -5.08 -27.73 -35.20
C ALA A 389 -4.85 -28.97 -34.33
N LEU A 390 -5.42 -28.98 -33.14
CA LEU A 390 -5.32 -30.13 -32.21
C LEU A 390 -6.02 -31.39 -32.76
N GLU A 391 -7.16 -31.22 -33.46
CA GLU A 391 -7.84 -32.32 -34.10
C GLU A 391 -6.97 -33.00 -35.16
N LYS A 392 -6.33 -32.17 -35.99
CA LYS A 392 -5.45 -32.68 -37.05
C LYS A 392 -4.17 -33.32 -36.51
N ASP A 393 -3.57 -32.70 -35.49
CA ASP A 393 -2.22 -33.06 -35.05
C ASP A 393 -2.19 -34.10 -33.92
N LEU A 394 -3.25 -34.18 -33.09
CA LEU A 394 -3.25 -34.99 -31.86
C LEU A 394 -4.47 -35.90 -31.69
N TRP A 395 -5.67 -35.53 -32.19
CA TRP A 395 -6.88 -36.26 -31.87
C TRP A 395 -7.36 -37.20 -32.96
N GLU A 396 -6.77 -37.19 -34.12
CA GLU A 396 -6.88 -38.17 -35.20
C GLU A 396 -8.33 -38.56 -35.56
N GLY A 397 -9.24 -37.63 -35.75
CA GLY A 397 -10.64 -37.87 -36.11
C GLY A 397 -11.57 -38.26 -34.95
N LYS A 398 -11.10 -38.20 -33.69
CA LYS A 398 -11.91 -38.53 -32.51
C LYS A 398 -12.83 -37.37 -32.07
N VAL A 399 -12.53 -36.14 -32.52
CA VAL A 399 -13.24 -34.90 -32.17
C VAL A 399 -13.90 -34.30 -33.40
N THR A 400 -14.98 -33.56 -33.20
CA THR A 400 -15.69 -32.82 -34.27
C THR A 400 -16.05 -31.47 -33.76
#